data_d91ffb6b4f86ea37bdc212c4456752b5
#
_entry.id   d91ffb6b4f86ea37bdc212c4456752b5
#
_cell.length_a   1.000
_cell.length_b   1.000
_cell.length_c   1.000
_cell.angle_alpha   90.00
_cell.angle_beta   90.00
_cell.angle_gamma   90.00
#
_symmetry.space_group_name_H-M   'P 1'
#
loop_
_entity.id
_entity.type
_entity.pdbx_description
1 polymer ?
#
loop_
_entity_poly.entity_id
_entity_poly.type
_entity_poly.pdbx_seq_one_letter_code
_entity_poly.pdbx_strand_id
1 'polypeptide(L)'
;FFNLQCRFITMNVIIKGMTFVSSLFFCGFTMAEGFGLKLDKNYYFQKKDDKQIEITVANESNKLLFADILMYEGLLDKKTDSIIFDFNNKVLNYDIFPQQIAIPAGQKRTVKLIRAGNSKHIVNGEEYFRIRAIPKSPDEAVKANPDLLKLLSPTDLRDIEDSDKVKGSLRVFVGSGSVLVIQNDLNVRAENIKAVVKKNANGIAFKIINNSPKTVRFNKMKAYAKGKYISLGEFALRSGKAKEIEISIEELKLNGLNEGQFEFVTFASQSGGEIKIPL
;
A
#
# COMPACT_ATOMS: atom_id res chain seq x y z
N PHE A 1 30.49 13.05 40.18
CA PHE A 1 30.39 14.26 41.02
C PHE A 1 29.65 15.34 40.24
N PHE A 2 28.36 15.54 40.45
CA PHE A 2 27.65 16.79 40.74
C PHE A 2 26.16 16.48 40.84
N ASN A 3 25.70 16.48 42.11
CA ASN A 3 24.28 16.51 42.46
C ASN A 3 23.75 17.91 42.22
N LEU A 4 22.63 18.06 41.52
CA LEU A 4 21.84 19.30 41.55
C LEU A 4 20.41 18.95 41.99
N GLN A 5 20.15 19.16 43.28
CA GLN A 5 18.80 19.25 43.85
C GLN A 5 18.14 20.55 43.41
N CYS A 6 17.02 20.52 42.72
CA CYS A 6 16.14 21.68 42.55
C CYS A 6 15.17 21.76 43.72
N ARG A 7 15.38 22.74 44.60
CA ARG A 7 14.47 23.15 45.69
C ARG A 7 13.28 23.91 45.08
N PHE A 8 12.10 23.48 45.44
CA PHE A 8 10.87 24.26 45.25
C PHE A 8 10.88 25.46 46.19
N ILE A 9 10.81 26.65 45.61
CA ILE A 9 10.52 27.93 46.33
C ILE A 9 9.06 28.28 46.02
N THR A 10 8.21 28.13 47.02
CA THR A 10 6.85 28.70 47.03
C THR A 10 6.97 30.20 47.26
N MET A 11 6.62 30.98 46.28
CA MET A 11 6.44 32.41 46.44
C MET A 11 4.97 32.80 46.14
N ASN A 12 4.24 33.11 47.20
CA ASN A 12 2.94 33.75 47.17
C ASN A 12 3.13 35.18 46.68
N VAL A 13 2.62 35.51 45.51
CA VAL A 13 2.47 36.92 45.07
C VAL A 13 1.02 37.12 44.67
N ILE A 14 0.35 37.92 45.48
CA ILE A 14 -0.96 38.53 45.17
C ILE A 14 -0.74 39.56 44.05
N ILE A 15 -1.29 39.31 42.88
CA ILE A 15 -1.36 40.31 41.81
C ILE A 15 -2.82 40.48 41.39
N LYS A 16 -3.31 41.68 41.66
CA LYS A 16 -4.58 42.22 41.18
C LYS A 16 -4.59 42.26 39.64
N GLY A 17 -5.70 41.85 39.11
CA GLY A 17 -6.32 42.33 37.86
C GLY A 17 -5.38 42.55 36.68
N MET A 18 -5.18 41.48 35.88
CA MET A 18 -4.79 41.64 34.48
C MET A 18 -5.43 40.49 33.70
N THR A 19 -6.43 40.85 32.90
CA THR A 19 -7.12 39.98 31.95
C THR A 19 -6.07 39.46 30.93
N PHE A 20 -5.55 38.29 31.18
CA PHE A 20 -4.71 37.58 30.21
C PHE A 20 -5.67 36.96 29.19
N VAL A 21 -5.77 37.61 28.03
CA VAL A 21 -6.35 36.99 26.84
C VAL A 21 -5.42 35.80 26.47
N SER A 22 -5.80 34.63 26.94
CA SER A 22 -5.21 33.38 26.52
C SER A 22 -5.55 33.19 25.04
N SER A 23 -4.67 33.65 24.17
CA SER A 23 -4.66 33.22 22.76
C SER A 23 -4.34 31.74 22.78
N LEU A 24 -5.41 30.94 22.81
CA LEU A 24 -5.38 29.54 22.41
C LEU A 24 -4.79 29.50 21.00
N PHE A 25 -3.50 29.28 20.91
CA PHE A 25 -2.90 28.71 19.71
C PHE A 25 -3.60 27.37 19.50
N PHE A 26 -4.71 27.40 18.78
CA PHE A 26 -5.15 26.24 18.03
C PHE A 26 -4.03 25.94 17.03
N CYS A 27 -3.05 25.17 17.45
CA CYS A 27 -2.26 24.38 16.54
C CYS A 27 -3.29 23.47 15.85
N GLY A 28 -3.90 23.98 14.77
CA GLY A 28 -4.68 23.16 13.89
C GLY A 28 -3.74 22.02 13.49
N PHE A 29 -4.03 20.83 14.01
CA PHE A 29 -3.55 19.61 13.39
C PHE A 29 -4.13 19.66 11.98
N THR A 30 -3.39 20.24 11.05
CA THR A 30 -3.58 19.97 9.65
C THR A 30 -3.34 18.47 9.55
N MET A 31 -4.41 17.70 9.57
CA MET A 31 -4.37 16.31 9.11
C MET A 31 -3.62 16.37 7.80
N ALA A 32 -2.50 15.70 7.71
CA ALA A 32 -1.81 15.54 6.45
C ALA A 32 -2.82 14.88 5.52
N GLU A 33 -3.50 15.68 4.72
CA GLU A 33 -4.45 15.18 3.72
C GLU A 33 -3.67 14.19 2.89
N GLY A 34 -4.23 12.99 2.69
CA GLY A 34 -3.62 11.97 1.87
C GLY A 34 -3.38 12.51 0.47
N PHE A 35 -2.16 12.98 0.21
CA PHE A 35 -1.79 13.57 -1.06
C PHE A 35 -1.42 12.45 -2.02
N GLY A 36 -2.36 11.95 -2.79
CA GLY A 36 -1.92 11.09 -3.85
C GLY A 36 -2.93 10.12 -4.42
N LEU A 37 -2.42 9.41 -5.40
CA LEU A 37 -3.09 8.31 -6.05
C LEU A 37 -2.87 7.04 -5.25
N LYS A 38 -3.88 6.18 -5.20
CA LYS A 38 -3.83 4.88 -4.55
C LYS A 38 -4.43 3.80 -5.43
N LEU A 39 -3.70 2.73 -5.64
CA LEU A 39 -4.24 1.51 -6.21
C LEU A 39 -4.99 0.73 -5.13
N ASP A 40 -6.12 0.13 -5.48
CA ASP A 40 -7.02 -0.57 -4.55
C ASP A 40 -6.39 -1.82 -3.90
N LYS A 41 -5.31 -2.35 -4.49
CA LYS A 41 -4.60 -3.53 -4.00
C LYS A 41 -3.09 -3.37 -4.13
N ASN A 42 -2.34 -3.91 -3.16
CA ASN A 42 -0.88 -4.00 -3.25
C ASN A 42 -0.43 -5.10 -4.22
N TYR A 43 -1.24 -6.15 -4.34
CA TYR A 43 -0.96 -7.31 -5.20
C TYR A 43 -2.21 -7.70 -5.96
N TYR A 44 -2.05 -7.87 -7.27
CA TYR A 44 -3.03 -8.47 -8.15
C TYR A 44 -2.55 -9.84 -8.58
N PHE A 45 -3.48 -10.78 -8.71
CA PHE A 45 -3.21 -12.12 -9.21
C PHE A 45 -4.15 -12.43 -10.36
N GLN A 46 -3.60 -12.94 -11.44
CA GLN A 46 -4.33 -13.27 -12.65
C GLN A 46 -3.96 -14.68 -13.10
N LYS A 47 -4.94 -15.46 -13.56
CA LYS A 47 -4.65 -16.72 -14.24
C LYS A 47 -4.04 -16.43 -15.60
N LYS A 48 -3.15 -17.31 -16.04
CA LYS A 48 -2.47 -17.19 -17.33
C LYS A 48 -3.44 -17.13 -18.51
N ASP A 49 -4.58 -17.83 -18.40
CA ASP A 49 -5.61 -17.89 -19.45
C ASP A 49 -6.54 -16.69 -19.45
N ASP A 50 -6.56 -15.90 -18.37
CA ASP A 50 -7.35 -14.67 -18.30
C ASP A 50 -6.71 -13.59 -19.19
N LYS A 51 -7.50 -13.05 -20.11
CA LYS A 51 -7.00 -12.05 -21.07
C LYS A 51 -6.97 -10.63 -20.52
N GLN A 52 -7.71 -10.36 -19.44
CA GLN A 52 -7.79 -9.01 -18.88
C GLN A 52 -7.91 -9.04 -17.37
N ILE A 53 -7.49 -7.93 -16.75
CA ILE A 53 -7.71 -7.63 -15.33
C ILE A 53 -8.11 -6.16 -15.18
N GLU A 54 -8.96 -5.87 -14.22
CA GLU A 54 -9.33 -4.51 -13.86
C GLU A 54 -8.59 -4.07 -12.60
N ILE A 55 -8.08 -2.86 -12.63
CA ILE A 55 -7.48 -2.19 -11.49
C ILE A 55 -8.26 -0.91 -11.18
N THR A 56 -8.34 -0.53 -9.91
CA THR A 56 -8.99 0.70 -9.50
C THR A 56 -7.94 1.67 -8.94
N VAL A 57 -7.95 2.89 -9.46
CA VAL A 57 -7.12 3.99 -8.99
C VAL A 57 -8.02 4.98 -8.25
N ALA A 58 -7.71 5.25 -7.00
CA ALA A 58 -8.39 6.22 -6.17
C ALA A 58 -7.56 7.51 -6.07
N ASN A 59 -8.25 8.65 -6.05
CA ASN A 59 -7.70 9.93 -5.68
C ASN A 59 -8.11 10.22 -4.23
N GLU A 60 -7.18 10.10 -3.30
CA GLU A 60 -7.41 10.37 -1.87
C GLU A 60 -7.17 11.85 -1.51
N SER A 61 -6.89 12.70 -2.50
CA SER A 61 -6.72 14.15 -2.29
C SER A 61 -8.04 14.91 -2.46
N ASN A 62 -8.02 16.18 -2.09
CA ASN A 62 -9.15 17.11 -2.26
C ASN A 62 -9.13 17.90 -3.59
N LYS A 63 -8.25 17.52 -4.52
CA LYS A 63 -8.09 18.16 -5.83
C LYS A 63 -8.16 17.13 -6.95
N LEU A 64 -8.51 17.61 -8.16
CA LEU A 64 -8.39 16.81 -9.37
C LEU A 64 -6.94 16.35 -9.58
N LEU A 65 -6.74 15.08 -9.87
CA LEU A 65 -5.45 14.50 -10.25
C LEU A 65 -5.51 13.87 -11.64
N PHE A 66 -4.45 14.05 -12.38
CA PHE A 66 -4.19 13.33 -13.64
C PHE A 66 -3.13 12.26 -13.39
N ALA A 67 -3.25 11.13 -14.07
CA ALA A 67 -2.26 10.07 -13.95
C ALA A 67 -2.04 9.32 -15.26
N ASP A 68 -0.80 8.91 -15.48
CA ASP A 68 -0.44 7.86 -16.43
C ASP A 68 -0.41 6.51 -15.70
N ILE A 69 -0.98 5.50 -16.33
CA ILE A 69 -0.88 4.11 -15.88
C ILE A 69 0.19 3.41 -16.71
N LEU A 70 1.22 2.95 -16.03
CA LEU A 70 2.37 2.30 -16.66
C LEU A 70 2.58 0.91 -16.07
N MET A 71 3.11 0.01 -16.90
CA MET A 71 3.52 -1.32 -16.48
C MET A 71 4.98 -1.58 -16.83
N TYR A 72 5.65 -2.33 -15.97
CA TYR A 72 7.04 -2.71 -16.11
C TYR A 72 7.19 -4.20 -15.81
N GLU A 73 7.97 -4.89 -16.60
CA GLU A 73 8.22 -6.31 -16.43
C GLU A 73 9.19 -6.58 -15.28
N GLY A 74 8.92 -7.64 -14.52
CA GLY A 74 9.76 -8.08 -13.43
C GLY A 74 10.78 -9.10 -13.88
N LEU A 75 12.02 -8.90 -13.48
CA LEU A 75 13.16 -9.76 -13.77
C LEU A 75 13.68 -10.38 -12.48
N LEU A 76 14.08 -11.64 -12.52
CA LEU A 76 14.75 -12.28 -11.39
C LEU A 76 16.21 -11.80 -11.32
N ASP A 77 16.54 -11.07 -10.28
CA ASP A 77 17.93 -10.88 -9.91
C ASP A 77 18.48 -12.15 -9.23
N LYS A 78 19.34 -12.87 -9.92
CA LYS A 78 19.91 -14.13 -9.44
C LYS A 78 20.83 -13.96 -8.23
N LYS A 79 21.37 -12.74 -7.99
CA LYS A 79 22.26 -12.47 -6.85
C LYS A 79 21.48 -12.32 -5.54
N THR A 80 20.38 -11.59 -5.59
CA THR A 80 19.54 -11.30 -4.42
C THR A 80 18.35 -12.25 -4.32
N ASP A 81 18.11 -13.07 -5.35
CA ASP A 81 16.90 -13.87 -5.53
C ASP A 81 15.61 -13.06 -5.28
N SER A 82 15.58 -11.85 -5.84
CA SER A 82 14.48 -10.90 -5.75
C SER A 82 13.95 -10.54 -7.13
N ILE A 83 12.67 -10.13 -7.20
CA ILE A 83 12.13 -9.57 -8.44
C ILE A 83 12.46 -8.08 -8.46
N ILE A 84 13.18 -7.66 -9.49
CA ILE A 84 13.49 -6.27 -9.78
C ILE A 84 12.69 -5.80 -10.98
N PHE A 85 12.40 -4.50 -11.06
CA PHE A 85 11.64 -3.89 -12.14
C PHE A 85 12.48 -2.81 -12.81
N ASP A 86 12.67 -2.92 -14.13
CA ASP A 86 13.35 -1.89 -14.92
C ASP A 86 12.33 -0.81 -15.33
N PHE A 87 12.37 0.31 -14.64
CA PHE A 87 11.47 1.45 -14.89
C PHE A 87 11.79 2.25 -16.17
N ASN A 88 12.86 1.93 -16.88
CA ASN A 88 13.18 2.52 -18.17
C ASN A 88 12.48 1.79 -19.32
N ASN A 89 12.13 0.52 -19.13
CA ASN A 89 11.51 -0.32 -20.14
C ASN A 89 10.03 -0.57 -19.82
N LYS A 90 9.15 0.10 -20.56
CA LYS A 90 7.71 -0.16 -20.50
C LYS A 90 7.37 -1.50 -21.14
N VAL A 91 6.38 -2.18 -20.58
CA VAL A 91 5.85 -3.42 -21.12
C VAL A 91 5.07 -3.15 -22.40
N LEU A 92 5.32 -3.94 -23.44
CA LEU A 92 4.64 -3.87 -24.73
C LEU A 92 3.60 -4.98 -24.94
N ASN A 93 3.54 -5.95 -24.04
CA ASN A 93 2.63 -7.10 -24.12
C ASN A 93 1.33 -6.92 -23.32
N TYR A 94 1.04 -5.68 -22.91
CA TYR A 94 -0.21 -5.26 -22.28
C TYR A 94 -0.72 -3.97 -22.89
N ASP A 95 -1.99 -3.97 -23.27
CA ASP A 95 -2.73 -2.75 -23.59
C ASP A 95 -3.40 -2.23 -22.32
N ILE A 96 -3.26 -0.95 -22.05
CA ILE A 96 -3.78 -0.28 -20.85
C ILE A 96 -4.89 0.68 -21.29
N PHE A 97 -6.11 0.47 -20.81
CA PHE A 97 -7.24 1.29 -21.23
C PHE A 97 -8.13 1.74 -20.06
N PRO A 98 -8.31 3.06 -19.87
CA PRO A 98 -7.51 4.13 -20.47
C PRO A 98 -6.11 4.19 -19.88
N GLN A 99 -5.10 4.58 -20.65
CA GLN A 99 -3.73 4.73 -20.16
C GLN A 99 -3.53 6.02 -19.38
N GLN A 100 -4.28 7.07 -19.75
CA GLN A 100 -4.30 8.35 -19.06
C GLN A 100 -5.68 8.57 -18.47
N ILE A 101 -5.71 9.02 -17.22
CA ILE A 101 -6.95 9.21 -16.47
C ILE A 101 -6.94 10.55 -15.77
N ALA A 102 -8.14 11.15 -15.69
CA ALA A 102 -8.45 12.27 -14.80
C ALA A 102 -9.36 11.76 -13.68
N ILE A 103 -9.00 12.00 -12.45
CA ILE A 103 -9.72 11.51 -11.26
C ILE A 103 -10.08 12.71 -10.39
N PRO A 104 -11.35 13.13 -10.34
CA PRO A 104 -11.81 14.17 -9.43
C PRO A 104 -11.52 13.82 -7.97
N ALA A 105 -11.51 14.83 -7.11
CA ALA A 105 -11.26 14.71 -5.68
C ALA A 105 -12.13 13.62 -5.04
N GLY A 106 -11.52 12.72 -4.27
CA GLY A 106 -12.20 11.63 -3.56
C GLY A 106 -12.82 10.55 -4.46
N GLN A 107 -12.66 10.63 -5.79
CA GLN A 107 -13.23 9.66 -6.72
C GLN A 107 -12.26 8.53 -7.09
N LYS A 108 -12.80 7.55 -7.82
CA LYS A 108 -12.06 6.38 -8.33
C LYS A 108 -12.28 6.23 -9.83
N ARG A 109 -11.29 5.65 -10.51
CA ARG A 109 -11.40 5.24 -11.93
C ARG A 109 -10.90 3.81 -12.09
N THR A 110 -11.61 3.05 -12.91
CA THR A 110 -11.21 1.70 -13.29
C THR A 110 -10.41 1.75 -14.58
N VAL A 111 -9.33 1.00 -14.61
CA VAL A 111 -8.46 0.83 -15.78
C VAL A 111 -8.38 -0.65 -16.10
N LYS A 112 -8.53 -1.01 -17.37
CA LYS A 112 -8.40 -2.36 -17.88
C LYS A 112 -6.99 -2.59 -18.38
N LEU A 113 -6.38 -3.67 -17.93
CA LEU A 113 -5.11 -4.19 -18.42
C LEU A 113 -5.43 -5.40 -19.27
N ILE A 114 -5.21 -5.30 -20.58
CA ILE A 114 -5.54 -6.34 -21.57
C ILE A 114 -4.23 -6.97 -22.01
N ARG A 115 -4.11 -8.29 -21.85
CA ARG A 115 -2.92 -9.01 -22.22
C ARG A 115 -2.86 -9.22 -23.73
N ALA A 116 -1.88 -8.62 -24.39
CA ALA A 116 -1.63 -8.72 -25.82
C ALA A 116 -0.58 -9.79 -26.20
N GLY A 117 0.18 -10.29 -25.21
CA GLY A 117 1.22 -11.30 -25.44
C GLY A 117 1.74 -11.91 -24.14
N ASN A 118 2.71 -12.80 -24.29
CA ASN A 118 3.39 -13.44 -23.14
C ASN A 118 4.60 -12.61 -22.72
N SER A 119 4.92 -12.66 -21.43
CA SER A 119 6.19 -12.14 -20.92
C SER A 119 7.36 -12.93 -21.53
N LYS A 120 8.48 -12.24 -21.72
CA LYS A 120 9.75 -12.86 -22.08
C LYS A 120 10.46 -13.45 -20.86
N HIS A 121 10.07 -12.98 -19.66
CA HIS A 121 10.71 -13.33 -18.39
C HIS A 121 9.74 -14.11 -17.50
N ILE A 122 9.96 -15.41 -17.42
CA ILE A 122 9.17 -16.32 -16.59
C ILE A 122 10.06 -16.80 -15.45
N VAL A 123 9.59 -16.68 -14.21
CA VAL A 123 10.28 -17.11 -13.01
C VAL A 123 9.45 -18.18 -12.32
N ASN A 124 9.93 -19.43 -12.29
CA ASN A 124 9.20 -20.58 -11.72
C ASN A 124 7.76 -20.74 -12.27
N GLY A 125 7.56 -20.47 -13.57
CA GLY A 125 6.25 -20.54 -14.21
C GLY A 125 5.35 -19.32 -13.98
N GLU A 126 5.84 -18.32 -13.31
CA GLU A 126 5.12 -17.06 -13.00
C GLU A 126 5.70 -15.89 -13.78
N GLU A 127 4.84 -14.93 -14.11
CA GLU A 127 5.22 -13.64 -14.69
C GLU A 127 4.92 -12.53 -13.68
N TYR A 128 5.81 -11.56 -13.60
CA TYR A 128 5.70 -10.45 -12.64
C TYR A 128 5.69 -9.12 -13.36
N PHE A 129 4.78 -8.25 -12.97
CA PHE A 129 4.69 -6.89 -13.50
C PHE A 129 4.52 -5.90 -12.37
N ARG A 130 5.13 -4.72 -12.52
CA ARG A 130 4.87 -3.56 -11.66
C ARG A 130 3.91 -2.63 -12.36
N ILE A 131 2.75 -2.42 -11.77
CA ILE A 131 1.79 -1.41 -12.20
C ILE A 131 2.09 -0.14 -11.41
N ARG A 132 2.11 1.01 -12.10
CA ARG A 132 2.28 2.31 -11.46
C ARG A 132 1.23 3.29 -11.98
N ALA A 133 0.58 4.00 -11.04
CA ALA A 133 -0.18 5.20 -11.31
C ALA A 133 0.74 6.39 -11.02
N ILE A 134 1.19 7.09 -12.06
CA ILE A 134 2.15 8.19 -11.97
C ILE A 134 1.39 9.50 -12.16
N PRO A 135 1.36 10.37 -11.13
CA PRO A 135 0.70 11.65 -11.24
C PRO A 135 1.35 12.52 -12.31
N LYS A 136 0.52 13.34 -12.97
CA LYS A 136 0.93 14.34 -13.94
C LYS A 136 0.40 15.71 -13.56
N SER A 137 1.13 16.75 -13.95
CA SER A 137 0.57 18.10 -13.89
C SER A 137 -0.59 18.23 -14.89
N PRO A 138 -1.58 19.12 -14.64
CA PRO A 138 -2.66 19.36 -15.58
C PRO A 138 -2.16 19.69 -16.99
N ASP A 139 -1.15 20.58 -17.10
CA ASP A 139 -0.57 21.00 -18.37
C ASP A 139 0.04 19.84 -19.15
N GLU A 140 0.81 18.98 -18.49
CA GLU A 140 1.41 17.80 -19.12
C GLU A 140 0.34 16.80 -19.57
N ALA A 141 -0.70 16.59 -18.76
CA ALA A 141 -1.76 15.66 -19.06
C ALA A 141 -2.60 16.15 -20.25
N VAL A 142 -3.03 17.41 -20.25
CA VAL A 142 -3.84 18.02 -21.31
C VAL A 142 -3.04 18.15 -22.61
N LYS A 143 -1.76 18.50 -22.55
CA LYS A 143 -0.89 18.54 -23.73
C LYS A 143 -0.74 17.15 -24.37
N ALA A 144 -0.67 16.11 -23.55
CA ALA A 144 -0.57 14.73 -24.03
C ALA A 144 -1.91 14.19 -24.57
N ASN A 145 -3.02 14.59 -23.96
CA ASN A 145 -4.37 14.15 -24.33
C ASN A 145 -5.42 15.24 -24.07
N PRO A 146 -5.70 16.13 -25.07
CA PRO A 146 -6.69 17.19 -24.92
C PRO A 146 -8.12 16.69 -24.63
N ASP A 147 -8.45 15.45 -25.01
CA ASP A 147 -9.78 14.88 -24.76
C ASP A 147 -10.09 14.66 -23.29
N LEU A 148 -9.07 14.65 -22.42
CA LEU A 148 -9.26 14.60 -20.97
C LEU A 148 -10.11 15.76 -20.45
N LEU A 149 -9.99 16.95 -21.06
CA LEU A 149 -10.80 18.11 -20.67
C LEU A 149 -12.30 17.89 -20.89
N LYS A 150 -12.68 17.10 -21.89
CA LYS A 150 -14.11 16.79 -22.17
C LYS A 150 -14.75 15.92 -21.09
N LEU A 151 -13.94 15.26 -20.27
CA LEU A 151 -14.39 14.38 -19.19
C LEU A 151 -14.52 15.11 -17.85
N LEU A 152 -14.16 16.39 -17.79
CA LEU A 152 -14.13 17.19 -16.57
C LEU A 152 -15.40 17.99 -16.38
N SER A 153 -15.78 18.19 -15.13
CA SER A 153 -16.86 19.09 -14.77
C SER A 153 -16.41 20.57 -14.90
N PRO A 154 -17.34 21.53 -15.01
CA PRO A 154 -16.99 22.96 -14.98
C PRO A 154 -16.23 23.38 -13.70
N THR A 155 -16.45 22.68 -12.59
CA THR A 155 -15.73 22.92 -11.34
C THR A 155 -14.28 22.46 -11.45
N ASP A 156 -14.05 21.26 -11.99
CA ASP A 156 -12.69 20.72 -12.19
C ASP A 156 -11.87 21.62 -13.14
N LEU A 157 -12.50 22.18 -14.18
CA LEU A 157 -11.85 23.11 -15.11
C LEU A 157 -11.42 24.40 -14.42
N ARG A 158 -12.25 24.97 -13.53
CA ARG A 158 -11.90 26.15 -12.73
C ARG A 158 -10.73 25.86 -11.79
N ASP A 159 -10.72 24.69 -11.16
CA ASP A 159 -9.63 24.28 -10.26
C ASP A 159 -8.28 24.19 -10.99
N ILE A 160 -8.28 23.80 -12.26
CA ILE A 160 -7.08 23.84 -13.11
C ILE A 160 -6.65 25.28 -13.35
N GLU A 161 -7.55 26.15 -13.81
CA GLU A 161 -7.26 27.56 -14.11
C GLU A 161 -6.75 28.31 -12.88
N ASP A 162 -7.36 28.09 -11.70
CA ASP A 162 -6.95 28.74 -10.45
C ASP A 162 -5.61 28.20 -9.95
N SER A 163 -5.32 26.95 -10.23
CA SER A 163 -4.04 26.34 -9.89
C SER A 163 -2.87 26.95 -10.66
N ASP A 164 -3.08 27.38 -11.87
CA ASP A 164 -2.04 27.99 -12.73
C ASP A 164 -1.73 29.44 -12.31
N LYS A 165 -2.66 30.10 -11.62
CA LYS A 165 -2.46 31.47 -11.09
C LYS A 165 -1.53 31.53 -9.88
N VAL A 166 -1.33 30.42 -9.17
CA VAL A 166 -0.48 30.38 -7.96
C VAL A 166 0.98 30.21 -8.35
N LYS A 167 1.68 31.29 -8.50
CA LYS A 167 3.14 31.28 -8.73
C LYS A 167 3.89 30.96 -7.43
N GLY A 168 4.79 29.96 -7.48
CA GLY A 168 5.73 29.68 -6.40
C GLY A 168 5.28 28.66 -5.35
N SER A 169 4.21 27.87 -5.61
CA SER A 169 3.85 26.74 -4.73
C SER A 169 4.63 25.47 -5.13
N LEU A 170 5.22 24.80 -4.12
CA LEU A 170 5.76 23.45 -4.29
C LEU A 170 4.60 22.46 -4.26
N ARG A 171 4.42 21.73 -5.36
CA ARG A 171 3.46 20.61 -5.41
C ARG A 171 4.19 19.28 -5.38
N VAL A 172 3.93 18.48 -4.37
CA VAL A 172 4.45 17.13 -4.27
C VAL A 172 3.34 16.15 -4.65
N PHE A 173 3.54 15.42 -5.73
CA PHE A 173 2.63 14.37 -6.16
C PHE A 173 3.19 13.01 -5.77
N VAL A 174 2.38 12.21 -5.08
CA VAL A 174 2.75 10.85 -4.68
C VAL A 174 2.01 9.85 -5.57
N GLY A 175 2.78 9.09 -6.33
CA GLY A 175 2.25 7.99 -7.15
C GLY A 175 2.07 6.72 -6.34
N SER A 176 1.27 5.81 -6.89
CA SER A 176 1.02 4.49 -6.32
C SER A 176 1.54 3.38 -7.21
N GLY A 177 1.87 2.25 -6.61
CA GLY A 177 2.32 1.09 -7.38
C GLY A 177 1.95 -0.23 -6.73
N SER A 178 1.57 -1.19 -7.58
CA SER A 178 1.18 -2.55 -7.21
C SER A 178 1.96 -3.58 -8.02
N VAL A 179 1.96 -4.82 -7.56
CA VAL A 179 2.55 -5.95 -8.29
C VAL A 179 1.44 -6.82 -8.85
N LEU A 180 1.49 -7.11 -10.14
CA LEU A 180 0.66 -8.13 -10.78
C LEU A 180 1.50 -9.40 -10.95
N VAL A 181 0.95 -10.52 -10.48
CA VAL A 181 1.54 -11.86 -10.62
C VAL A 181 0.60 -12.70 -11.48
N ILE A 182 1.13 -13.28 -12.56
CA ILE A 182 0.38 -14.18 -13.44
C ILE A 182 0.81 -15.61 -13.16
N GLN A 183 -0.17 -16.47 -12.93
CA GLN A 183 0.02 -17.86 -12.54
C GLN A 183 -0.88 -18.79 -13.36
N ASN A 184 -0.46 -20.03 -13.54
CA ASN A 184 -1.30 -21.06 -14.20
C ASN A 184 -2.54 -21.40 -13.36
N ASP A 185 -2.40 -21.37 -12.04
CA ASP A 185 -3.46 -21.69 -11.08
C ASP A 185 -3.36 -20.81 -9.84
N LEU A 186 -4.50 -20.32 -9.33
CA LEU A 186 -4.57 -19.45 -8.16
C LEU A 186 -4.85 -20.20 -6.85
N ASN A 187 -5.12 -21.51 -6.89
CA ASN A 187 -5.43 -22.27 -5.69
C ASN A 187 -4.21 -22.42 -4.78
N VAL A 188 -4.41 -22.19 -3.50
CA VAL A 188 -3.41 -22.33 -2.44
C VAL A 188 -3.86 -23.42 -1.49
N ARG A 189 -2.96 -24.37 -1.19
CA ARG A 189 -3.21 -25.44 -0.22
C ARG A 189 -2.57 -25.12 1.12
N ALA A 190 -3.32 -25.31 2.20
CA ALA A 190 -2.86 -25.03 3.57
C ALA A 190 -1.56 -25.76 3.92
N GLU A 191 -1.42 -27.02 3.50
CA GLU A 191 -0.26 -27.88 3.74
C GLU A 191 1.06 -27.31 3.20
N ASN A 192 0.99 -26.44 2.20
CA ASN A 192 2.15 -25.80 1.60
C ASN A 192 2.60 -24.54 2.36
N ILE A 193 1.84 -24.12 3.37
CA ILE A 193 2.16 -22.96 4.17
C ILE A 193 2.51 -23.41 5.58
N LYS A 194 3.65 -22.94 6.08
CA LYS A 194 4.06 -23.19 7.46
C LYS A 194 4.07 -21.87 8.22
N ALA A 195 3.48 -21.87 9.40
CA ALA A 195 3.55 -20.77 10.34
C ALA A 195 4.21 -21.28 11.63
N VAL A 196 5.08 -20.46 12.20
CA VAL A 196 5.77 -20.75 13.47
C VAL A 196 5.79 -19.49 14.28
N VAL A 197 5.47 -19.60 15.58
CA VAL A 197 5.60 -18.50 16.54
C VAL A 197 6.80 -18.74 17.45
N LYS A 198 7.58 -17.68 17.70
CA LYS A 198 8.71 -17.69 18.61
C LYS A 198 8.63 -16.50 19.55
N LYS A 199 8.96 -16.70 20.81
CA LYS A 199 9.17 -15.62 21.77
C LYS A 199 10.54 -15.00 21.55
N ASN A 200 10.62 -13.70 21.72
CA ASN A 200 11.87 -12.93 21.79
C ASN A 200 11.82 -11.97 22.97
N ALA A 201 12.91 -11.24 23.23
CA ALA A 201 13.01 -10.32 24.37
C ALA A 201 11.96 -9.18 24.34
N ASN A 202 11.48 -8.81 23.14
CA ASN A 202 10.62 -7.64 22.90
C ASN A 202 9.15 -8.02 22.62
N GLY A 203 8.83 -9.34 22.57
CA GLY A 203 7.48 -9.84 22.27
C GLY A 203 7.52 -11.20 21.58
N ILE A 204 6.84 -11.32 20.45
CA ILE A 204 6.76 -12.54 19.67
C ILE A 204 7.05 -12.27 18.21
N ALA A 205 7.56 -13.26 17.51
CA ALA A 205 7.78 -13.24 16.07
C ALA A 205 7.02 -14.38 15.40
N PHE A 206 6.22 -14.05 14.40
CA PHE A 206 5.57 -15.02 13.50
C PHE A 206 6.44 -15.21 12.26
N LYS A 207 6.93 -16.42 12.03
CA LYS A 207 7.63 -16.77 10.80
C LYS A 207 6.68 -17.53 9.89
N ILE A 208 6.35 -16.91 8.76
CA ILE A 208 5.48 -17.48 7.72
C ILE A 208 6.36 -17.94 6.57
N ILE A 209 6.18 -19.18 6.14
CA ILE A 209 7.00 -19.81 5.11
C ILE A 209 6.07 -20.31 4.00
N ASN A 210 6.38 -19.95 2.77
CA ASN A 210 5.68 -20.43 1.59
C ASN A 210 6.48 -21.60 0.96
N ASN A 211 6.03 -22.82 1.18
CA ASN A 211 6.60 -24.04 0.58
C ASN A 211 5.88 -24.45 -0.72
N SER A 212 4.90 -23.65 -1.17
CA SER A 212 4.23 -23.92 -2.44
C SER A 212 5.17 -23.63 -3.64
N PRO A 213 4.93 -24.21 -4.80
CA PRO A 213 5.74 -23.95 -6.00
C PRO A 213 5.50 -22.57 -6.63
N LYS A 214 4.64 -21.75 -6.03
CA LYS A 214 4.22 -20.45 -6.57
C LYS A 214 4.14 -19.36 -5.51
N THR A 215 4.00 -18.11 -5.95
CA THR A 215 3.77 -16.96 -5.08
C THR A 215 2.39 -17.03 -4.44
N VAL A 216 2.34 -16.79 -3.14
CA VAL A 216 1.11 -16.77 -2.34
C VAL A 216 0.90 -15.38 -1.77
N ARG A 217 -0.32 -14.86 -1.92
CA ARG A 217 -0.80 -13.66 -1.23
C ARG A 217 -1.38 -14.04 0.13
N PHE A 218 -0.90 -13.36 1.14
CA PHE A 218 -1.43 -13.41 2.51
C PHE A 218 -2.20 -12.11 2.77
N ASN A 219 -3.49 -12.13 2.46
CA ASN A 219 -4.34 -10.95 2.61
C ASN A 219 -5.10 -11.01 3.94
N LYS A 220 -5.14 -9.88 4.67
CA LYS A 220 -5.81 -9.75 5.96
C LYS A 220 -5.38 -10.87 6.93
N MET A 221 -4.07 -11.15 6.97
CA MET A 221 -3.56 -12.22 7.82
C MET A 221 -3.77 -11.90 9.29
N LYS A 222 -4.23 -12.88 10.06
CA LYS A 222 -4.53 -12.77 11.48
C LYS A 222 -3.97 -13.96 12.24
N ALA A 223 -3.48 -13.72 13.45
CA ALA A 223 -3.12 -14.79 14.41
C ALA A 223 -4.14 -14.81 15.54
N TYR A 224 -4.62 -15.99 15.90
CA TYR A 224 -5.70 -16.19 16.85
C TYR A 224 -5.19 -16.83 18.14
N ALA A 225 -5.69 -16.32 19.27
CA ALA A 225 -5.45 -16.83 20.61
C ALA A 225 -6.72 -16.66 21.46
N LYS A 226 -7.29 -17.75 21.98
CA LYS A 226 -8.47 -17.75 22.87
C LYS A 226 -9.62 -16.86 22.36
N GLY A 227 -9.97 -16.97 21.09
CA GLY A 227 -11.07 -16.22 20.48
C GLY A 227 -10.78 -14.76 20.15
N LYS A 228 -9.59 -14.24 20.47
CA LYS A 228 -9.09 -12.93 20.05
C LYS A 228 -8.12 -13.09 18.90
N TYR A 229 -7.83 -12.00 18.19
CA TYR A 229 -6.83 -12.02 17.12
C TYR A 229 -5.97 -10.77 17.11
N ILE A 230 -4.80 -10.89 16.49
CA ILE A 230 -3.95 -9.77 16.10
C ILE A 230 -3.74 -9.80 14.58
N SER A 231 -3.70 -8.62 13.97
CA SER A 231 -3.46 -8.49 12.53
C SER A 231 -1.98 -8.65 12.22
N LEU A 232 -1.64 -9.50 11.26
CA LEU A 232 -0.28 -9.66 10.73
C LEU A 232 -0.09 -8.93 9.38
N GLY A 233 -1.11 -8.18 8.94
CA GLY A 233 -1.06 -7.36 7.74
C GLY A 233 -1.30 -8.10 6.43
N GLU A 234 -0.79 -7.53 5.34
CA GLU A 234 -0.86 -8.06 3.99
C GLU A 234 0.53 -8.09 3.35
N PHE A 235 0.85 -9.20 2.70
CA PHE A 235 2.09 -9.37 1.94
C PHE A 235 1.97 -10.52 0.94
N ALA A 236 2.97 -10.67 0.06
CA ALA A 236 3.10 -11.84 -0.79
C ALA A 236 4.49 -12.46 -0.61
N LEU A 237 4.56 -13.79 -0.67
CA LEU A 237 5.80 -14.55 -0.62
C LEU A 237 5.92 -15.42 -1.86
N ARG A 238 7.06 -15.35 -2.52
CA ARG A 238 7.43 -16.27 -3.60
C ARG A 238 7.68 -17.68 -3.03
N SER A 239 7.68 -18.65 -3.92
CA SER A 239 8.06 -20.03 -3.60
C SER A 239 9.37 -20.10 -2.80
N GLY A 240 9.38 -20.87 -1.72
CA GLY A 240 10.54 -21.09 -0.85
C GLY A 240 10.93 -19.90 0.04
N LYS A 241 10.18 -18.77 -0.02
CA LYS A 241 10.49 -17.59 0.80
C LYS A 241 9.75 -17.59 2.13
N ALA A 242 10.36 -16.89 3.09
CA ALA A 242 9.78 -16.68 4.42
C ALA A 242 9.74 -15.19 4.75
N LYS A 243 8.80 -14.83 5.62
CA LYS A 243 8.69 -13.50 6.24
C LYS A 243 8.56 -13.67 7.74
N GLU A 244 9.29 -12.86 8.48
CA GLU A 244 9.14 -12.70 9.91
C GLU A 244 8.38 -11.43 10.22
N ILE A 245 7.42 -11.51 11.15
CA ILE A 245 6.55 -10.42 11.56
C ILE A 245 6.65 -10.34 13.08
N GLU A 246 7.23 -9.25 13.56
CA GLU A 246 7.40 -9.00 15.00
C GLU A 246 6.20 -8.24 15.53
N ILE A 247 5.73 -8.67 16.70
CA ILE A 247 4.65 -8.05 17.48
C ILE A 247 5.21 -7.75 18.86
N SER A 248 5.17 -6.48 19.24
CA SER A 248 5.67 -6.05 20.55
C SER A 248 4.77 -6.49 21.71
N ILE A 249 5.34 -6.56 22.92
CA ILE A 249 4.59 -6.83 24.16
C ILE A 249 3.46 -5.79 24.34
N GLU A 250 3.72 -4.54 23.98
CA GLU A 250 2.72 -3.46 24.10
C GLU A 250 1.54 -3.70 23.15
N GLU A 251 1.81 -4.05 21.92
CA GLU A 251 0.78 -4.36 20.92
C GLU A 251 -0.06 -5.58 21.32
N LEU A 252 0.57 -6.62 21.89
CA LEU A 252 -0.13 -7.77 22.46
C LEU A 252 -1.08 -7.35 23.58
N LYS A 253 -0.60 -6.55 24.55
CA LYS A 253 -1.40 -6.05 25.66
C LYS A 253 -2.57 -5.19 25.20
N LEU A 254 -2.37 -4.30 24.23
CA LEU A 254 -3.44 -3.47 23.64
C LEU A 254 -4.57 -4.32 23.03
N ASN A 255 -4.24 -5.48 22.47
CA ASN A 255 -5.21 -6.44 21.94
C ASN A 255 -5.73 -7.43 23.01
N GLY A 256 -5.31 -7.29 24.27
CA GLY A 256 -5.68 -8.18 25.36
C GLY A 256 -5.19 -9.62 25.15
N LEU A 257 -4.01 -9.76 24.57
CA LEU A 257 -3.33 -11.02 24.27
C LEU A 257 -2.07 -11.17 25.13
N ASN A 258 -1.68 -12.42 25.37
CA ASN A 258 -0.46 -12.77 26.07
C ASN A 258 0.50 -13.54 25.16
N GLU A 259 1.79 -13.45 25.46
CA GLU A 259 2.81 -14.22 24.76
C GLU A 259 2.59 -15.73 24.94
N GLY A 260 2.37 -16.46 23.87
CA GLY A 260 2.48 -17.91 23.87
C GLY A 260 1.20 -18.72 23.87
N GLN A 261 0.06 -18.15 23.48
CA GLN A 261 -1.22 -18.86 23.41
C GLN A 261 -1.86 -18.82 22.00
N PHE A 262 -1.06 -18.58 20.96
CA PHE A 262 -1.57 -18.60 19.61
C PHE A 262 -1.80 -20.01 19.14
N GLU A 263 -2.96 -20.25 18.54
CA GLU A 263 -3.45 -21.57 18.15
C GLU A 263 -3.31 -21.78 16.63
N PHE A 264 -3.60 -20.73 15.86
CA PHE A 264 -3.56 -20.77 14.41
C PHE A 264 -3.47 -19.37 13.81
N VAL A 265 -3.09 -19.32 12.56
CA VAL A 265 -3.21 -18.12 11.72
C VAL A 265 -4.23 -18.34 10.62
N THR A 266 -4.91 -17.28 10.18
CA THR A 266 -5.75 -17.30 8.98
C THR A 266 -5.33 -16.22 8.00
N PHE A 267 -5.63 -16.41 6.73
CA PHE A 267 -5.49 -15.40 5.69
C PHE A 267 -6.42 -15.69 4.51
N ALA A 268 -6.81 -14.66 3.78
CA ALA A 268 -7.46 -14.83 2.49
C ALA A 268 -6.39 -14.96 1.39
N SER A 269 -6.47 -16.02 0.60
CA SER A 269 -5.57 -16.28 -0.52
C SER A 269 -5.99 -15.50 -1.78
N GLN A 270 -5.18 -15.57 -2.84
CA GLN A 270 -5.51 -14.97 -4.14
C GLN A 270 -6.74 -15.60 -4.81
N SER A 271 -7.12 -16.83 -4.45
CA SER A 271 -8.36 -17.47 -4.92
C SER A 271 -9.62 -17.03 -4.15
N GLY A 272 -9.46 -16.22 -3.10
CA GLY A 272 -10.56 -15.64 -2.31
C GLY A 272 -11.02 -16.48 -1.12
N GLY A 273 -10.56 -17.73 -0.98
CA GLY A 273 -10.85 -18.57 0.18
C GLY A 273 -10.04 -18.21 1.41
N GLU A 274 -10.62 -18.37 2.61
CA GLU A 274 -9.88 -18.27 3.87
C GLU A 274 -9.13 -19.59 4.13
N ILE A 275 -7.85 -19.46 4.44
CA ILE A 275 -6.96 -20.58 4.75
C ILE A 275 -6.56 -20.48 6.22
N LYS A 276 -6.68 -21.60 6.96
CA LYS A 276 -6.31 -21.73 8.36
C LYS A 276 -5.08 -22.63 8.49
N ILE A 277 -4.07 -22.15 9.21
CA ILE A 277 -2.81 -22.84 9.46
C ILE A 277 -2.62 -22.98 10.98
N PRO A 278 -2.48 -24.18 11.52
CA PRO A 278 -2.14 -24.37 12.93
C PRO A 278 -0.73 -23.86 13.23
N LEU A 279 -0.51 -23.44 14.49
CA LEU A 279 0.77 -22.97 15.02
C LEU A 279 1.44 -24.00 15.91
#